data_139437cd8919ed653f5a2b7d7ccc445a
#
_entry.id   139437cd8919ed653f5a2b7d7ccc445a
#
_cell.length_a   1.000
_cell.length_b   1.000
_cell.length_c   1.000
_cell.angle_alpha   90.00
_cell.angle_beta   90.00
_cell.angle_gamma   90.00
#
_symmetry.space_group_name_H-M   'P 1'
#
loop_
_entity.id
_entity.type
_entity.pdbx_description
1 polymer ?
#
loop_
_entity_poly.entity_id
_entity_poly.type
_entity_poly.pdbx_seq_one_letter_code
_entity_poly.pdbx_strand_id
1 'polypeptide(L)'
;MATMTETPEAATTVKPSHDYHAEAHVLSGHLRRPIDQKIERQAPVILNDRRGGHLTRYAQDVSIEGLISFTRGETRVSGARSLKNNGWVTLSTSILEGLNVFEIITADRLVSQVSTEHPYENGHVPHVTFLGTQFTNFRVGGFPVKLTLNLGVCGDKPSGDRSYLQDLRFLNVVKQQTESIASANGLPKEIKDQYDKKLVYINKLISISDAPDQGSREPITCSLVQSIGEIPIPGVQTFGHILVIPEFGSVALGEVEVGERMYEPSERPGIYFDLTGIKMKMGCLADGTAAAATTTANGHHHP
;
A
#
# COMPACT_ATOMS: atom_id res chain seq x y z
N MET A 1 59.09 14.95 -36.06
CA MET A 1 58.37 14.52 -34.88
C MET A 1 56.96 15.10 -34.98
N ALA A 2 56.00 14.29 -35.37
CA ALA A 2 54.58 14.71 -35.44
C ALA A 2 53.90 14.30 -34.14
N THR A 3 53.42 15.28 -33.36
CA THR A 3 52.66 15.11 -32.18
C THR A 3 51.21 14.71 -32.59
N MET A 4 50.85 13.46 -32.35
CA MET A 4 49.47 13.02 -32.45
C MET A 4 48.68 13.60 -31.27
N THR A 5 47.72 14.47 -31.59
CA THR A 5 46.73 14.97 -30.64
C THR A 5 45.65 13.91 -30.54
N GLU A 6 45.56 13.19 -29.42
CA GLU A 6 44.42 12.32 -29.10
C GLU A 6 43.17 13.19 -28.92
N THR A 7 42.17 12.92 -29.76
CA THR A 7 40.83 13.49 -29.61
C THR A 7 40.19 12.80 -28.42
N PRO A 8 39.64 13.52 -27.42
CA PRO A 8 38.96 12.88 -26.30
C PRO A 8 37.71 12.14 -26.81
N GLU A 9 37.66 10.86 -26.53
CA GLU A 9 36.54 9.99 -26.79
C GLU A 9 35.30 10.58 -26.09
N ALA A 10 34.28 10.94 -26.86
CA ALA A 10 33.04 11.48 -26.31
C ALA A 10 32.41 10.42 -25.37
N ALA A 11 32.39 10.71 -24.09
CA ALA A 11 31.71 9.89 -23.11
C ALA A 11 30.24 9.71 -23.55
N THR A 12 29.88 8.51 -23.91
CA THR A 12 28.49 8.13 -24.24
C THR A 12 27.66 8.29 -22.97
N THR A 13 26.97 9.42 -22.84
CA THR A 13 26.06 9.64 -21.74
C THR A 13 24.90 8.65 -21.90
N VAL A 14 24.92 7.57 -21.11
CA VAL A 14 23.81 6.62 -21.01
C VAL A 14 22.60 7.43 -20.54
N LYS A 15 21.53 7.42 -21.33
CA LYS A 15 20.29 8.10 -20.93
C LYS A 15 19.61 7.25 -19.88
N PRO A 16 19.24 7.82 -18.71
CA PRO A 16 18.50 7.11 -17.71
C PRO A 16 17.22 6.50 -18.28
N SER A 17 16.91 5.29 -17.88
CA SER A 17 15.69 4.58 -18.25
C SER A 17 14.90 4.18 -17.00
N HIS A 18 13.63 3.80 -17.18
CA HIS A 18 12.76 3.48 -16.07
C HIS A 18 11.84 2.32 -16.44
N ASP A 19 11.77 1.34 -15.57
CA ASP A 19 10.83 0.23 -15.67
C ASP A 19 9.61 0.55 -14.81
N TYR A 20 8.44 0.75 -15.44
CA TYR A 20 7.18 0.97 -14.74
C TYR A 20 6.65 -0.35 -14.22
N HIS A 21 6.26 -0.35 -12.95
CA HIS A 21 5.53 -1.47 -12.38
C HIS A 21 4.35 -0.97 -11.55
N ALA A 22 3.15 -1.45 -11.85
CA ALA A 22 1.94 -1.17 -11.10
C ALA A 22 0.99 -2.36 -11.15
N GLU A 23 0.38 -2.67 -10.02
CA GLU A 23 -0.64 -3.71 -9.91
C GLU A 23 -1.87 -3.16 -9.21
N ALA A 24 -3.05 -3.68 -9.56
CA ALA A 24 -4.27 -3.45 -8.82
C ALA A 24 -5.23 -4.64 -8.94
N HIS A 25 -6.04 -4.83 -7.91
CA HIS A 25 -7.22 -5.70 -7.92
C HIS A 25 -8.26 -5.18 -6.93
N VAL A 26 -9.54 -5.48 -7.15
CA VAL A 26 -10.61 -4.94 -6.30
C VAL A 26 -10.90 -5.78 -5.08
N LEU A 27 -10.82 -7.09 -5.18
CA LEU A 27 -11.08 -8.04 -4.09
C LEU A 27 -10.23 -9.29 -4.28
N SER A 28 -9.74 -9.83 -3.18
CA SER A 28 -9.10 -11.15 -3.11
C SER A 28 -9.17 -11.68 -1.69
N GLY A 29 -8.94 -12.98 -1.52
CA GLY A 29 -8.91 -13.56 -0.18
C GLY A 29 -9.04 -15.07 -0.16
N HIS A 30 -9.33 -15.59 1.02
CA HIS A 30 -9.59 -17.00 1.25
C HIS A 30 -10.56 -17.15 2.42
N LEU A 31 -11.76 -17.64 2.16
CA LEU A 31 -12.69 -18.09 3.16
C LEU A 31 -12.35 -19.55 3.52
N ARG A 32 -12.21 -19.86 4.80
CA ARG A 32 -11.97 -21.22 5.28
C ARG A 32 -13.23 -21.86 5.86
N ARG A 33 -14.13 -21.04 6.37
CA ARG A 33 -15.43 -21.45 6.92
C ARG A 33 -16.48 -20.39 6.59
N PRO A 34 -17.74 -20.73 6.36
CA PRO A 34 -18.31 -22.09 6.38
C PRO A 34 -17.91 -22.95 5.18
N ILE A 35 -17.31 -22.37 4.17
CA ILE A 35 -16.88 -23.02 2.91
C ILE A 35 -15.39 -22.69 2.69
N ASP A 36 -14.59 -23.70 2.42
CA ASP A 36 -13.19 -23.49 2.04
C ASP A 36 -13.11 -23.05 0.59
N GLN A 37 -13.02 -21.73 0.38
CA GLN A 37 -13.03 -21.13 -0.94
C GLN A 37 -11.98 -20.03 -1.08
N LYS A 38 -11.11 -20.20 -2.05
CA LYS A 38 -10.22 -19.13 -2.50
C LYS A 38 -10.99 -18.10 -3.31
N ILE A 39 -10.86 -16.85 -2.93
CA ILE A 39 -11.37 -15.69 -3.68
C ILE A 39 -10.25 -15.24 -4.61
N GLU A 40 -10.36 -15.61 -5.88
CA GLU A 40 -9.42 -15.15 -6.90
C GLU A 40 -9.46 -13.63 -7.02
N ARG A 41 -8.31 -13.04 -7.41
CA ARG A 41 -8.22 -11.59 -7.63
C ARG A 41 -9.27 -11.13 -8.65
N GLN A 42 -10.16 -10.22 -8.23
CA GLN A 42 -11.19 -9.65 -9.08
C GLN A 42 -10.66 -8.42 -9.82
N ALA A 43 -10.94 -8.31 -11.12
CA ALA A 43 -10.43 -7.27 -12.02
C ALA A 43 -8.90 -7.04 -11.88
N PRO A 44 -8.05 -8.07 -11.93
CA PRO A 44 -6.61 -7.91 -11.77
C PRO A 44 -6.02 -7.21 -12.98
N VAL A 45 -5.13 -6.24 -12.74
CA VAL A 45 -4.36 -5.57 -13.79
C VAL A 45 -2.91 -5.41 -13.34
N ILE A 46 -1.99 -5.62 -14.26
CA ILE A 46 -0.55 -5.48 -14.04
C ILE A 46 0.04 -4.73 -15.23
N LEU A 47 0.76 -3.66 -14.94
CA LEU A 47 1.65 -2.97 -15.87
C LEU A 47 3.09 -3.31 -15.46
N ASN A 48 3.85 -3.85 -16.38
CA ASN A 48 5.28 -4.11 -16.22
C ASN A 48 5.95 -3.87 -17.58
N ASP A 49 6.32 -2.64 -17.86
CA ASP A 49 6.82 -2.21 -19.18
C ASP A 49 7.73 -0.98 -19.07
N ARG A 50 8.77 -0.92 -19.92
CA ARG A 50 9.71 0.22 -20.03
C ARG A 50 9.11 1.43 -20.75
N ARG A 51 8.12 1.21 -21.61
CA ARG A 51 7.47 2.27 -22.39
C ARG A 51 6.35 2.96 -21.63
N GLY A 52 5.91 2.37 -20.52
CA GLY A 52 4.73 2.79 -19.83
C GLY A 52 3.47 2.35 -20.55
N GLY A 53 2.37 3.04 -20.31
CA GLY A 53 1.07 2.73 -20.91
C GLY A 53 -0.07 2.92 -19.92
N HIS A 54 -1.25 2.48 -20.34
CA HIS A 54 -2.46 2.53 -19.54
C HIS A 54 -3.27 1.25 -19.73
N LEU A 55 -3.63 0.61 -18.63
CA LEU A 55 -4.45 -0.61 -18.60
C LEU A 55 -5.61 -0.44 -17.62
N THR A 56 -6.77 -0.97 -18.00
CA THR A 56 -7.98 -0.97 -17.16
C THR A 56 -8.64 -2.34 -17.18
N ARG A 57 -9.21 -2.76 -16.04
CA ARG A 57 -10.03 -3.97 -15.91
C ARG A 57 -11.29 -3.68 -15.11
N TYR A 58 -12.31 -4.47 -15.35
CA TYR A 58 -13.62 -4.34 -14.70
C TYR A 58 -14.10 -5.68 -14.18
N ALA A 59 -14.90 -5.63 -13.11
CA ALA A 59 -15.74 -6.72 -12.62
C ALA A 59 -17.09 -6.14 -12.22
N GLN A 60 -18.17 -6.87 -12.41
CA GLN A 60 -19.52 -6.42 -12.10
C GLN A 60 -20.33 -7.54 -11.45
N ASP A 61 -21.21 -7.15 -10.53
CA ASP A 61 -22.19 -8.03 -9.88
C ASP A 61 -21.55 -9.31 -9.30
N VAL A 62 -20.40 -9.14 -8.63
CA VAL A 62 -19.68 -10.25 -8.00
C VAL A 62 -20.34 -10.60 -6.68
N SER A 63 -20.67 -11.88 -6.53
CA SER A 63 -21.16 -12.46 -5.28
C SER A 63 -20.42 -13.76 -4.98
N ILE A 64 -19.87 -13.85 -3.78
CA ILE A 64 -19.11 -14.99 -3.29
C ILE A 64 -19.93 -15.63 -2.18
N GLU A 65 -20.63 -16.73 -2.53
CA GLU A 65 -21.49 -17.52 -1.66
C GLU A 65 -22.53 -16.68 -0.88
N GLY A 66 -22.97 -15.54 -1.42
CA GLY A 66 -23.85 -14.61 -0.73
C GLY A 66 -23.24 -13.90 0.50
N LEU A 67 -21.97 -14.16 0.82
CA LEU A 67 -21.32 -13.65 2.02
C LEU A 67 -20.54 -12.35 1.74
N ILE A 68 -19.87 -12.28 0.59
CA ILE A 68 -19.14 -11.10 0.14
C ILE A 68 -19.64 -10.75 -1.24
N SER A 69 -20.03 -9.50 -1.44
CA SER A 69 -20.50 -9.03 -2.75
C SER A 69 -20.09 -7.60 -3.01
N PHE A 70 -20.09 -7.22 -4.29
CA PHE A 70 -19.97 -5.84 -4.75
C PHE A 70 -20.64 -5.67 -6.11
N THR A 71 -21.09 -4.45 -6.42
CA THR A 71 -21.81 -4.16 -7.66
C THR A 71 -20.87 -3.86 -8.81
N ARG A 72 -19.80 -3.10 -8.56
CA ARG A 72 -18.82 -2.73 -9.58
C ARG A 72 -17.41 -2.65 -9.01
N GLY A 73 -16.47 -3.22 -9.74
CA GLY A 73 -15.04 -3.11 -9.52
C GLY A 73 -14.34 -2.56 -10.75
N GLU A 74 -13.41 -1.64 -10.56
CA GLU A 74 -12.60 -1.09 -11.64
C GLU A 74 -11.16 -0.91 -11.15
N THR A 75 -10.21 -1.35 -11.96
CA THR A 75 -8.79 -1.15 -11.70
C THR A 75 -8.14 -0.45 -12.87
N ARG A 76 -7.24 0.48 -12.56
CA ARG A 76 -6.47 1.24 -13.55
C ARG A 76 -5.01 1.29 -13.13
N VAL A 77 -4.12 1.06 -14.08
CA VAL A 77 -2.68 1.27 -13.90
C VAL A 77 -2.15 2.04 -15.08
N SER A 78 -1.24 2.96 -14.82
CA SER A 78 -0.58 3.72 -15.88
C SER A 78 0.85 4.07 -15.52
N GLY A 79 1.69 4.15 -16.54
CA GLY A 79 3.07 4.61 -16.45
C GLY A 79 3.33 5.61 -17.58
N ALA A 80 3.87 6.78 -17.26
CA ALA A 80 4.16 7.82 -18.22
C ALA A 80 5.33 8.69 -17.77
N ARG A 81 5.98 9.36 -18.74
CA ARG A 81 6.94 10.43 -18.41
C ARG A 81 6.22 11.62 -17.83
N SER A 82 6.76 12.19 -16.76
CA SER A 82 6.32 13.46 -16.20
C SER A 82 6.84 14.61 -17.07
N LEU A 83 5.93 15.39 -17.64
CA LEU A 83 6.31 16.59 -18.40
C LEU A 83 6.80 17.73 -17.49
N LYS A 84 6.40 17.71 -16.23
CA LYS A 84 6.69 18.79 -15.26
C LYS A 84 8.11 18.68 -14.68
N ASN A 85 8.56 17.47 -14.38
CA ASN A 85 9.80 17.23 -13.62
C ASN A 85 10.82 16.38 -14.39
N ASN A 86 10.65 16.18 -15.71
CA ASN A 86 11.50 15.29 -16.53
C ASN A 86 11.72 13.90 -15.92
N GLY A 87 10.76 13.40 -15.17
CA GLY A 87 10.84 12.12 -14.49
C GLY A 87 9.82 11.12 -15.02
N TRP A 88 9.49 10.14 -14.20
CA TRP A 88 8.55 9.07 -14.52
C TRP A 88 7.47 9.00 -13.44
N VAL A 89 6.22 8.84 -13.85
CA VAL A 89 5.06 8.71 -12.96
C VAL A 89 4.43 7.35 -13.19
N THR A 90 4.21 6.63 -12.09
CA THR A 90 3.42 5.40 -12.08
C THR A 90 2.18 5.63 -11.22
N LEU A 91 1.01 5.29 -11.73
CA LEU A 91 -0.26 5.43 -11.02
C LEU A 91 -0.98 4.08 -11.00
N SER A 92 -1.42 3.67 -9.83
CA SER A 92 -2.26 2.50 -9.63
C SER A 92 -3.53 2.90 -8.86
N THR A 93 -4.68 2.45 -9.34
CA THR A 93 -5.98 2.77 -8.73
C THR A 93 -6.87 1.53 -8.71
N SER A 94 -7.49 1.25 -7.58
CA SER A 94 -8.56 0.28 -7.42
C SER A 94 -9.81 0.97 -6.90
N ILE A 95 -10.94 0.78 -7.60
CA ILE A 95 -12.24 1.33 -7.24
C ILE A 95 -13.19 0.16 -7.04
N LEU A 96 -13.89 0.15 -5.92
CA LEU A 96 -14.89 -0.86 -5.59
C LEU A 96 -16.16 -0.16 -5.11
N GLU A 97 -17.30 -0.47 -5.73
CA GLU A 97 -18.59 0.13 -5.44
C GLU A 97 -19.58 -0.93 -4.96
N GLY A 98 -20.40 -0.58 -3.95
CA GLY A 98 -21.41 -1.43 -3.38
C GLY A 98 -20.85 -2.64 -2.62
N LEU A 99 -19.72 -2.45 -1.91
CA LEU A 99 -19.16 -3.51 -1.08
C LEU A 99 -20.13 -3.91 0.03
N ASN A 100 -20.36 -5.21 0.15
CA ASN A 100 -21.07 -5.81 1.26
C ASN A 100 -20.33 -7.07 1.72
N VAL A 101 -19.96 -7.12 2.99
CA VAL A 101 -19.33 -8.27 3.64
C VAL A 101 -20.18 -8.68 4.83
N PHE A 102 -20.94 -9.78 4.71
CA PHE A 102 -21.82 -10.34 5.75
C PHE A 102 -22.86 -9.33 6.28
N GLU A 103 -23.23 -8.31 5.51
CA GLU A 103 -24.04 -7.17 5.96
C GLU A 103 -23.46 -6.42 7.17
N ILE A 104 -22.26 -6.80 7.61
CA ILE A 104 -21.55 -6.20 8.74
C ILE A 104 -20.67 -5.03 8.25
N ILE A 105 -19.89 -5.24 7.19
CA ILE A 105 -19.06 -4.19 6.58
C ILE A 105 -19.67 -3.83 5.24
N THR A 106 -20.05 -2.57 5.08
CA THR A 106 -20.57 -2.06 3.81
C THR A 106 -19.90 -0.73 3.45
N ALA A 107 -19.78 -0.48 2.16
CA ALA A 107 -19.33 0.82 1.64
C ALA A 107 -19.96 1.07 0.27
N ASP A 108 -20.43 2.29 0.04
CA ASP A 108 -20.94 2.66 -1.27
C ASP A 108 -19.79 2.71 -2.29
N ARG A 109 -18.64 3.25 -1.86
CA ARG A 109 -17.46 3.32 -2.72
C ARG A 109 -16.17 3.34 -1.90
N LEU A 110 -15.22 2.51 -2.32
CA LEU A 110 -13.84 2.49 -1.85
C LEU A 110 -12.92 2.81 -3.01
N VAL A 111 -11.97 3.72 -2.80
CA VAL A 111 -10.91 4.00 -3.77
C VAL A 111 -9.58 3.90 -3.03
N SER A 112 -8.72 3.05 -3.54
CA SER A 112 -7.31 3.03 -3.18
C SER A 112 -6.49 3.52 -4.36
N GLN A 113 -5.66 4.54 -4.14
CA GLN A 113 -4.83 5.11 -5.18
C GLN A 113 -3.42 5.36 -4.66
N VAL A 114 -2.44 4.87 -5.41
CA VAL A 114 -1.02 5.12 -5.18
C VAL A 114 -0.41 5.71 -6.44
N SER A 115 0.29 6.81 -6.30
CA SER A 115 1.11 7.38 -7.36
C SER A 115 2.54 7.52 -6.88
N THR A 116 3.50 7.06 -7.67
CA THR A 116 4.93 7.26 -7.46
C THR A 116 5.51 8.11 -8.58
N GLU A 117 6.31 9.10 -8.20
CA GLU A 117 7.04 9.96 -9.14
C GLU A 117 8.54 9.81 -8.89
N HIS A 118 9.24 9.30 -9.91
CA HIS A 118 10.69 9.17 -9.93
C HIS A 118 11.28 10.35 -10.68
N PRO A 119 12.00 11.28 -10.01
CA PRO A 119 12.70 12.37 -10.71
C PRO A 119 13.79 11.83 -11.62
N TYR A 120 14.13 12.58 -12.68
CA TYR A 120 15.21 12.21 -13.59
C TYR A 120 16.57 12.15 -12.88
N GLU A 121 16.82 13.08 -11.96
CA GLU A 121 18.00 13.10 -11.10
C GLU A 121 17.67 12.53 -9.73
N ASN A 122 18.51 11.64 -9.20
CA ASN A 122 18.28 10.96 -7.91
C ASN A 122 16.94 10.18 -7.86
N GLY A 123 16.58 9.54 -8.95
CA GLY A 123 15.29 8.90 -9.17
C GLY A 123 15.12 7.50 -8.54
N HIS A 124 16.10 6.96 -7.81
CA HIS A 124 15.98 5.63 -7.19
C HIS A 124 14.85 5.56 -6.16
N VAL A 125 14.63 6.62 -5.42
CA VAL A 125 13.56 6.72 -4.43
C VAL A 125 12.48 7.65 -4.97
N PRO A 126 11.21 7.19 -5.11
CA PRO A 126 10.14 8.04 -5.61
C PRO A 126 9.58 8.97 -4.55
N HIS A 127 8.92 10.03 -5.00
CA HIS A 127 7.90 10.71 -4.21
C HIS A 127 6.59 9.93 -4.34
N VAL A 128 5.94 9.61 -3.22
CA VAL A 128 4.68 8.85 -3.19
C VAL A 128 3.50 9.73 -2.75
N THR A 129 2.35 9.53 -3.38
CA THR A 129 1.10 10.20 -2.99
C THR A 129 -0.10 9.24 -3.04
N PHE A 130 -1.11 9.50 -2.19
CA PHE A 130 -2.34 8.72 -2.04
C PHE A 130 -3.60 9.56 -2.27
N LEU A 131 -3.50 10.67 -2.98
CA LEU A 131 -4.50 11.75 -3.04
C LEU A 131 -5.90 11.33 -3.51
N GLY A 132 -6.02 10.26 -4.29
CA GLY A 132 -7.32 9.74 -4.75
C GLY A 132 -7.99 8.77 -3.79
N THR A 133 -7.35 8.41 -2.69
CA THR A 133 -7.88 7.41 -1.75
C THR A 133 -9.05 7.96 -0.95
N GLN A 134 -10.17 7.20 -0.91
CA GLN A 134 -11.38 7.60 -0.20
C GLN A 134 -12.25 6.40 0.21
N PHE A 135 -13.03 6.62 1.27
CA PHE A 135 -14.04 5.70 1.79
C PHE A 135 -15.37 6.43 1.83
N THR A 136 -16.31 6.09 0.94
CA THR A 136 -17.61 6.75 0.86
C THR A 136 -18.67 5.89 1.52
N ASN A 137 -19.41 6.45 2.48
CA ASN A 137 -20.46 5.78 3.22
C ASN A 137 -20.02 4.41 3.77
N PHE A 138 -18.81 4.36 4.34
CA PHE A 138 -18.32 3.20 5.05
C PHE A 138 -19.14 2.99 6.33
N ARG A 139 -19.65 1.77 6.53
CA ARG A 139 -20.54 1.41 7.64
C ARG A 139 -20.12 0.11 8.29
N VAL A 140 -20.39 0.02 9.57
CA VAL A 140 -20.27 -1.22 10.38
C VAL A 140 -21.61 -1.51 11.01
N GLY A 141 -22.19 -2.69 10.75
CA GLY A 141 -23.52 -3.06 11.25
C GLY A 141 -24.60 -2.05 10.90
N GLY A 142 -24.53 -1.43 9.72
CA GLY A 142 -25.42 -0.38 9.26
C GLY A 142 -25.14 1.03 9.78
N PHE A 143 -24.26 1.21 10.79
CA PHE A 143 -23.92 2.52 11.35
C PHE A 143 -22.79 3.17 10.52
N PRO A 144 -22.93 4.44 10.14
CA PRO A 144 -21.91 5.16 9.41
C PRO A 144 -20.67 5.38 10.28
N VAL A 145 -19.50 5.13 9.71
CA VAL A 145 -18.21 5.30 10.38
C VAL A 145 -17.47 6.48 9.77
N LYS A 146 -17.16 7.47 10.59
CA LYS A 146 -16.36 8.62 10.18
C LYS A 146 -14.88 8.25 10.24
N LEU A 147 -14.18 8.38 9.11
CA LEU A 147 -12.75 8.18 9.00
C LEU A 147 -12.04 9.51 8.78
N THR A 148 -10.93 9.74 9.48
CA THR A 148 -10.01 10.84 9.20
C THR A 148 -8.79 10.26 8.51
N LEU A 149 -8.48 10.76 7.30
CA LEU A 149 -7.36 10.27 6.50
C LEU A 149 -6.18 11.23 6.55
N ASN A 150 -4.98 10.69 6.66
CA ASN A 150 -3.72 11.37 6.42
C ASN A 150 -3.11 10.84 5.11
N LEU A 151 -3.45 11.46 3.99
CA LEU A 151 -2.96 11.07 2.67
C LEU A 151 -1.47 11.40 2.44
N GLY A 152 -0.87 12.16 3.36
CA GLY A 152 0.55 12.49 3.38
C GLY A 152 1.37 11.69 4.38
N VAL A 153 0.93 10.51 4.80
CA VAL A 153 1.57 9.71 5.86
C VAL A 153 3.05 9.42 5.61
N CYS A 154 3.46 9.25 4.36
CA CYS A 154 4.85 9.03 4.00
C CYS A 154 5.70 10.31 4.01
N GLY A 155 5.07 11.49 4.07
CA GLY A 155 5.77 12.78 4.01
C GLY A 155 6.42 13.07 2.66
N ASP A 156 7.39 13.97 2.68
CA ASP A 156 8.18 14.29 1.49
C ASP A 156 9.15 13.16 1.15
N LYS A 157 9.54 13.10 -0.11
CA LYS A 157 10.62 12.21 -0.58
C LYS A 157 11.85 12.33 0.32
N PRO A 158 12.43 11.21 0.79
CA PRO A 158 13.69 11.22 1.52
C PRO A 158 14.79 11.94 0.76
N SER A 159 15.68 12.64 1.47
CA SER A 159 16.78 13.40 0.87
C SER A 159 17.87 12.47 0.36
N GLY A 160 18.44 12.83 -0.78
CA GLY A 160 19.49 12.03 -1.43
C GLY A 160 18.97 10.68 -1.93
N ASP A 161 19.78 9.65 -1.77
CA ASP A 161 19.46 8.25 -2.16
C ASP A 161 18.98 7.40 -0.98
N ARG A 162 18.52 8.01 0.12
CA ARG A 162 18.01 7.27 1.28
C ARG A 162 16.63 6.69 0.99
N SER A 163 16.47 5.42 1.32
CA SER A 163 15.16 4.75 1.30
C SER A 163 14.22 5.32 2.37
N TYR A 164 12.90 5.19 2.19
CA TYR A 164 11.90 5.43 3.25
C TYR A 164 12.19 4.62 4.51
N LEU A 165 12.73 3.41 4.37
CA LEU A 165 13.12 2.54 5.49
C LEU A 165 14.39 3.03 6.22
N GLN A 166 14.98 4.13 5.77
CA GLN A 166 16.10 4.84 6.39
C GLN A 166 15.74 6.29 6.77
N ASP A 167 14.56 6.78 6.41
CA ASP A 167 14.12 8.14 6.76
C ASP A 167 13.55 8.17 8.18
N LEU A 168 14.28 8.79 9.09
CA LEU A 168 13.88 8.93 10.49
C LEU A 168 12.53 9.63 10.67
N ARG A 169 12.16 10.56 9.77
CA ARG A 169 10.86 11.26 9.84
C ARG A 169 9.74 10.26 9.60
N PHE A 170 9.82 9.48 8.51
CA PHE A 170 8.85 8.46 8.17
C PHE A 170 8.82 7.34 9.23
N LEU A 171 9.99 6.82 9.64
CA LEU A 171 10.07 5.78 10.67
C LEU A 171 9.45 6.20 12.00
N ASN A 172 9.59 7.48 12.41
CA ASN A 172 8.95 7.99 13.63
C ASN A 172 7.43 8.09 13.50
N VAL A 173 6.89 8.43 12.31
CA VAL A 173 5.43 8.40 12.07
C VAL A 173 4.90 6.98 12.20
N VAL A 174 5.56 6.00 11.57
CA VAL A 174 5.18 4.58 11.65
C VAL A 174 5.29 4.08 13.10
N LYS A 175 6.34 4.47 13.81
CA LYS A 175 6.54 4.14 15.22
C LYS A 175 5.38 4.65 16.08
N GLN A 176 5.00 5.93 15.96
CA GLN A 176 3.89 6.52 16.72
C GLN A 176 2.57 5.78 16.47
N GLN A 177 2.24 5.47 15.22
CA GLN A 177 1.04 4.68 14.90
C GLN A 177 1.09 3.30 15.55
N THR A 178 2.24 2.63 15.46
CA THR A 178 2.44 1.28 16.01
C THR A 178 2.38 1.28 17.53
N GLU A 179 3.02 2.23 18.21
CA GLU A 179 2.99 2.40 19.68
C GLU A 179 1.58 2.69 20.20
N SER A 180 0.83 3.57 19.49
CA SER A 180 -0.55 3.91 19.86
C SER A 180 -1.45 2.67 19.88
N ILE A 181 -1.24 1.73 18.95
CA ILE A 181 -2.00 0.49 18.91
C ILE A 181 -1.48 -0.50 19.95
N ALA A 182 -0.17 -0.75 20.01
CA ALA A 182 0.44 -1.73 20.92
C ALA A 182 0.16 -1.44 22.40
N SER A 183 0.06 -0.14 22.77
CA SER A 183 -0.21 0.32 24.14
C SER A 183 -1.70 0.42 24.48
N ALA A 184 -2.61 0.17 23.52
CA ALA A 184 -4.03 0.34 23.75
C ALA A 184 -4.59 -0.72 24.71
N ASN A 185 -5.42 -0.27 25.66
CA ASN A 185 -6.11 -1.17 26.59
C ASN A 185 -7.19 -1.98 25.87
N GLY A 186 -7.31 -3.26 26.21
CA GLY A 186 -8.34 -4.13 25.62
C GLY A 186 -7.99 -4.69 24.24
N LEU A 187 -6.81 -4.41 23.71
CA LEU A 187 -6.37 -4.95 22.42
C LEU A 187 -6.29 -6.49 22.49
N PRO A 188 -6.89 -7.24 21.55
CA PRO A 188 -6.77 -8.69 21.50
C PRO A 188 -5.30 -9.13 21.46
N LYS A 189 -4.98 -10.17 22.20
CA LYS A 189 -3.57 -10.64 22.39
C LYS A 189 -2.86 -10.87 21.07
N GLU A 190 -3.53 -11.47 20.10
CA GLU A 190 -2.93 -11.77 18.79
C GLU A 190 -2.51 -10.51 18.04
N ILE A 191 -3.37 -9.47 18.07
CA ILE A 191 -3.05 -8.17 17.46
C ILE A 191 -1.94 -7.50 18.26
N LYS A 192 -1.98 -7.54 19.58
CA LYS A 192 -0.94 -6.99 20.43
C LYS A 192 0.43 -7.62 20.13
N ASP A 193 0.52 -8.95 20.12
CA ASP A 193 1.76 -9.68 19.82
C ASP A 193 2.33 -9.31 18.43
N GLN A 194 1.45 -9.07 17.45
CA GLN A 194 1.85 -8.62 16.12
C GLN A 194 2.42 -7.20 16.14
N TYR A 195 1.77 -6.27 16.85
CA TYR A 195 2.21 -4.87 16.93
C TYR A 195 3.44 -4.69 17.80
N ASP A 196 3.60 -5.49 18.85
CA ASP A 196 4.84 -5.52 19.66
C ASP A 196 6.04 -5.96 18.79
N LYS A 197 5.89 -6.97 17.94
CA LYS A 197 6.93 -7.38 16.97
C LYS A 197 7.25 -6.30 15.95
N LYS A 198 6.22 -5.65 15.37
CA LYS A 198 6.40 -4.51 14.47
C LYS A 198 7.20 -3.40 15.15
N LEU A 199 6.88 -3.08 16.40
CA LEU A 199 7.56 -2.03 17.17
C LEU A 199 9.04 -2.35 17.41
N VAL A 200 9.36 -3.59 17.76
CA VAL A 200 10.75 -4.04 17.91
C VAL A 200 11.52 -3.85 16.60
N TYR A 201 10.91 -4.23 15.48
CA TYR A 201 11.55 -4.08 14.17
C TYR A 201 11.75 -2.61 13.76
N ILE A 202 10.74 -1.75 13.96
CA ILE A 202 10.84 -0.31 13.68
C ILE A 202 11.95 0.34 14.51
N ASN A 203 12.03 0.02 15.81
CA ASN A 203 13.10 0.52 16.68
C ASN A 203 14.50 0.06 16.21
N LYS A 204 14.62 -1.16 15.70
CA LYS A 204 15.85 -1.65 15.07
C LYS A 204 16.20 -0.79 13.83
N LEU A 205 15.24 -0.54 12.91
CA LEU A 205 15.45 0.31 11.73
C LEU A 205 15.92 1.71 12.13
N ILE A 206 15.29 2.34 13.12
CA ILE A 206 15.69 3.65 13.64
C ILE A 206 17.14 3.63 14.15
N SER A 207 17.55 2.58 14.85
CA SER A 207 18.91 2.47 15.39
C SER A 207 19.99 2.29 14.33
N ILE A 208 19.63 1.79 13.14
CA ILE A 208 20.57 1.55 12.03
C ILE A 208 20.32 2.46 10.83
N SER A 209 19.49 3.50 10.98
CA SER A 209 19.10 4.38 9.86
C SER A 209 20.28 5.08 9.16
N ASP A 210 21.36 5.36 9.90
CA ASP A 210 22.59 5.97 9.35
C ASP A 210 23.64 4.93 8.89
N ALA A 211 23.38 3.64 9.09
CA ALA A 211 24.28 2.60 8.62
C ALA A 211 24.22 2.48 7.08
N PRO A 212 25.34 2.19 6.42
CA PRO A 212 25.34 1.90 4.99
C PRO A 212 24.41 0.73 4.69
N ASP A 213 23.86 0.73 3.47
CA ASP A 213 22.88 -0.26 3.03
C ASP A 213 23.48 -1.67 3.12
N GLN A 214 22.87 -2.54 3.95
CA GLN A 214 23.34 -3.90 4.20
C GLN A 214 22.41 -4.96 3.58
N GLY A 215 21.66 -4.61 2.54
CA GLY A 215 20.74 -5.52 1.85
C GLY A 215 19.27 -5.19 2.05
N SER A 216 18.40 -6.02 1.48
CA SER A 216 16.95 -5.84 1.54
C SER A 216 16.43 -5.86 2.97
N ARG A 217 15.63 -4.84 3.32
CA ARG A 217 14.94 -4.73 4.61
C ARG A 217 13.55 -5.35 4.51
N GLU A 218 13.08 -5.93 5.61
CA GLU A 218 11.69 -6.35 5.68
C GLU A 218 10.76 -5.14 5.55
N PRO A 219 9.59 -5.30 4.90
CA PRO A 219 8.64 -4.20 4.75
C PRO A 219 8.07 -3.76 6.10
N ILE A 220 7.67 -2.49 6.16
CA ILE A 220 6.95 -1.92 7.30
C ILE A 220 5.56 -1.48 6.86
N THR A 221 4.64 -1.44 7.83
CA THR A 221 3.24 -1.10 7.57
C THR A 221 2.85 0.13 8.38
N CYS A 222 2.25 1.12 7.72
CA CYS A 222 1.54 2.24 8.35
C CYS A 222 0.10 2.28 7.83
N SER A 223 -0.67 3.31 8.20
CA SER A 223 -2.02 3.50 7.69
C SER A 223 -2.29 4.94 7.30
N LEU A 224 -3.09 5.11 6.25
CA LEU A 224 -3.68 6.40 5.87
C LEU A 224 -4.78 6.83 6.85
N VAL A 225 -5.39 5.90 7.59
CA VAL A 225 -6.43 6.21 8.56
C VAL A 225 -5.80 6.68 9.86
N GLN A 226 -5.95 7.96 10.15
CA GLN A 226 -5.44 8.60 11.36
C GLN A 226 -6.35 8.33 12.56
N SER A 227 -7.67 8.35 12.35
CA SER A 227 -8.65 8.05 13.40
C SER A 227 -9.94 7.50 12.82
N ILE A 228 -10.61 6.68 13.63
CA ILE A 228 -11.93 6.12 13.39
C ILE A 228 -12.86 6.73 14.42
N GLY A 229 -13.99 7.30 13.96
CA GLY A 229 -15.02 7.85 14.84
C GLY A 229 -15.69 6.78 15.70
N GLU A 230 -16.41 7.21 16.72
CA GLU A 230 -17.17 6.32 17.60
C GLU A 230 -18.23 5.51 16.83
N ILE A 231 -18.33 4.23 17.15
CA ILE A 231 -19.29 3.30 16.55
C ILE A 231 -20.24 2.83 17.67
N PRO A 232 -21.54 3.18 17.61
CA PRO A 232 -22.49 2.91 18.70
C PRO A 232 -22.98 1.46 18.67
N ILE A 233 -22.08 0.49 18.58
CA ILE A 233 -22.38 -0.94 18.61
C ILE A 233 -21.69 -1.56 19.82
N PRO A 234 -22.42 -2.22 20.72
CA PRO A 234 -21.82 -2.86 21.87
C PRO A 234 -20.73 -3.86 21.51
N GLY A 235 -19.58 -3.74 22.15
CA GLY A 235 -18.44 -4.64 21.95
C GLY A 235 -17.54 -4.32 20.74
N VAL A 236 -17.95 -3.42 19.85
CA VAL A 236 -17.04 -2.93 18.79
C VAL A 236 -15.98 -2.02 19.42
N GLN A 237 -14.74 -2.28 19.10
CA GLN A 237 -13.59 -1.52 19.60
C GLN A 237 -12.73 -1.00 18.44
N THR A 238 -12.12 0.16 18.66
CA THR A 238 -11.23 0.80 17.67
C THR A 238 -9.85 1.01 18.26
N PHE A 239 -8.82 0.64 17.50
CA PHE A 239 -7.41 0.78 17.88
C PHE A 239 -6.63 1.36 16.71
N GLY A 240 -6.45 2.69 16.70
CA GLY A 240 -5.88 3.41 15.56
C GLY A 240 -6.74 3.18 14.29
N HIS A 241 -6.18 2.47 13.32
CA HIS A 241 -6.87 2.13 12.07
C HIS A 241 -7.52 0.72 12.08
N ILE A 242 -7.52 0.05 13.22
CA ILE A 242 -8.07 -1.31 13.36
C ILE A 242 -9.42 -1.24 14.06
N LEU A 243 -10.39 -1.96 13.49
CA LEU A 243 -11.66 -2.27 14.09
C LEU A 243 -11.64 -3.72 14.59
N VAL A 244 -12.10 -3.96 15.81
CA VAL A 244 -12.39 -5.29 16.33
C VAL A 244 -13.89 -5.38 16.54
N ILE A 245 -14.52 -6.30 15.81
CA ILE A 245 -15.99 -6.45 15.77
C ILE A 245 -16.30 -7.83 16.35
N PRO A 246 -17.11 -7.90 17.43
CA PRO A 246 -17.51 -9.17 18.02
C PRO A 246 -18.05 -10.14 16.97
N GLU A 247 -17.71 -11.41 17.11
CA GLU A 247 -18.15 -12.50 16.23
C GLU A 247 -17.73 -12.39 14.75
N PHE A 248 -17.28 -11.22 14.29
CA PHE A 248 -16.77 -11.03 12.94
C PHE A 248 -15.24 -11.18 12.87
N GLY A 249 -14.50 -10.48 13.75
CA GLY A 249 -13.05 -10.48 13.74
C GLY A 249 -12.44 -9.07 13.69
N SER A 250 -11.36 -8.89 12.95
CA SER A 250 -10.67 -7.61 12.84
C SER A 250 -10.65 -7.07 11.41
N VAL A 251 -10.72 -5.75 11.31
CA VAL A 251 -10.67 -5.00 10.04
C VAL A 251 -9.62 -3.91 10.16
N ALA A 252 -8.60 -3.96 9.32
CA ALA A 252 -7.61 -2.89 9.19
C ALA A 252 -7.96 -2.04 7.97
N LEU A 253 -7.89 -0.71 8.14
CA LEU A 253 -8.31 0.26 7.14
C LEU A 253 -7.11 1.06 6.61
N GLY A 254 -7.01 1.19 5.28
CA GLY A 254 -6.02 2.05 4.62
C GLY A 254 -4.57 1.66 4.93
N GLU A 255 -4.26 0.37 5.05
CA GLU A 255 -2.89 -0.10 5.30
C GLU A 255 -2.00 0.17 4.09
N VAL A 256 -0.86 0.81 4.35
CA VAL A 256 0.23 1.03 3.40
C VAL A 256 1.42 0.20 3.84
N GLU A 257 1.83 -0.74 3.02
CA GLU A 257 3.08 -1.46 3.17
C GLU A 257 4.16 -0.78 2.32
N VAL A 258 5.29 -0.47 2.93
CA VAL A 258 6.46 0.12 2.29
C VAL A 258 7.61 -0.86 2.41
N GLY A 259 8.18 -1.24 1.28
CA GLY A 259 9.25 -2.23 1.24
C GLY A 259 10.24 -2.00 0.12
N GLU A 260 11.26 -2.82 0.12
CA GLU A 260 12.33 -2.85 -0.87
C GLU A 260 12.23 -4.13 -1.70
N ARG A 261 12.39 -4.03 -3.02
CA ARG A 261 12.41 -5.18 -3.93
C ARG A 261 13.69 -5.14 -4.77
N MET A 262 14.44 -6.25 -4.73
CA MET A 262 15.57 -6.43 -5.62
C MET A 262 15.07 -6.84 -7.00
N TYR A 263 15.50 -6.13 -8.05
CA TYR A 263 15.22 -6.50 -9.43
C TYR A 263 16.36 -7.32 -10.01
N GLU A 264 17.61 -6.89 -9.76
CA GLU A 264 18.81 -7.65 -10.08
C GLU A 264 19.79 -7.64 -8.89
N PRO A 265 20.60 -8.69 -8.69
CA PRO A 265 21.52 -8.79 -7.53
C PRO A 265 22.58 -7.69 -7.45
N SER A 266 22.91 -7.04 -8.58
CA SER A 266 23.93 -5.99 -8.67
C SER A 266 23.36 -4.58 -8.56
N GLU A 267 22.05 -4.42 -8.50
CA GLU A 267 21.36 -3.12 -8.49
C GLU A 267 20.90 -2.75 -7.08
N ARG A 268 20.63 -1.46 -6.90
CA ARG A 268 19.98 -0.97 -5.68
C ARG A 268 18.54 -1.45 -5.65
N PRO A 269 17.99 -1.82 -4.48
CA PRO A 269 16.59 -2.22 -4.37
C PRO A 269 15.66 -1.06 -4.76
N GLY A 270 14.64 -1.36 -5.56
CA GLY A 270 13.53 -0.44 -5.79
C GLY A 270 12.58 -0.38 -4.61
N ILE A 271 11.97 0.77 -4.38
CA ILE A 271 10.98 0.96 -3.31
C ILE A 271 9.58 0.67 -3.86
N TYR A 272 8.78 -0.11 -3.15
CA TYR A 272 7.37 -0.33 -3.49
C TYR A 272 6.44 0.17 -2.37
N PHE A 273 5.23 0.52 -2.78
CA PHE A 273 4.14 0.93 -1.92
C PHE A 273 2.89 0.11 -2.27
N ASP A 274 2.44 -0.70 -1.32
CA ASP A 274 1.20 -1.47 -1.44
C ASP A 274 0.15 -0.83 -0.55
N LEU A 275 -0.96 -0.38 -1.13
CA LEU A 275 -2.09 0.15 -0.39
C LEU A 275 -3.26 -0.84 -0.44
N THR A 276 -3.74 -1.25 0.71
CA THR A 276 -4.98 -2.03 0.86
C THR A 276 -6.02 -1.17 1.57
N GLY A 277 -7.13 -0.88 0.89
CA GLY A 277 -8.21 -0.07 1.45
C GLY A 277 -8.84 -0.71 2.68
N ILE A 278 -9.27 -1.96 2.57
CA ILE A 278 -9.82 -2.75 3.67
C ILE A 278 -9.18 -4.13 3.68
N LYS A 279 -8.61 -4.51 4.82
CA LYS A 279 -8.05 -5.85 5.06
C LYS A 279 -8.79 -6.47 6.23
N MET A 280 -9.39 -7.61 6.00
CA MET A 280 -10.23 -8.30 6.97
C MET A 280 -9.59 -9.61 7.38
N LYS A 281 -9.62 -9.89 8.68
CA LYS A 281 -9.33 -11.19 9.26
C LYS A 281 -10.58 -11.61 10.03
N MET A 282 -11.32 -12.50 9.41
CA MET A 282 -12.58 -13.02 9.96
C MET A 282 -12.27 -14.22 10.87
N GLY A 283 -13.03 -14.33 11.94
CA GLY A 283 -12.93 -15.46 12.88
C GLY A 283 -14.22 -15.58 13.66
N CYS A 284 -14.75 -16.74 13.85
CA CYS A 284 -15.98 -17.09 14.54
C CYS A 284 -17.13 -17.52 13.61
N LEU A 285 -17.90 -16.61 13.00
CA LEU A 285 -18.97 -16.95 12.04
C LEU A 285 -18.39 -17.37 10.69
N ALA A 286 -17.30 -16.73 10.27
CA ALA A 286 -16.51 -17.11 9.12
C ALA A 286 -15.03 -17.04 9.49
N ASP A 287 -14.27 -18.08 9.15
CA ASP A 287 -12.80 -18.04 9.27
C ASP A 287 -12.21 -17.74 7.89
N GLY A 288 -11.34 -16.75 7.82
CA GLY A 288 -10.70 -16.39 6.56
C GLY A 288 -10.10 -15.00 6.56
N THR A 289 -9.56 -14.65 5.41
CA THR A 289 -8.99 -13.32 5.15
C THR A 289 -9.54 -12.78 3.83
N ALA A 290 -9.80 -11.47 3.78
CA ALA A 290 -10.11 -10.80 2.54
C ALA A 290 -9.48 -9.41 2.51
N ALA A 291 -9.10 -8.96 1.32
CA ALA A 291 -8.55 -7.65 1.05
C ALA A 291 -9.34 -6.99 -0.08
N ALA A 292 -9.79 -5.77 0.15
CA ALA A 292 -10.56 -4.99 -0.82
C ALA A 292 -9.81 -3.70 -1.20
N ALA A 293 -9.92 -3.33 -2.47
CA ALA A 293 -9.28 -2.16 -3.08
C ALA A 293 -7.75 -2.15 -2.83
N THR A 294 -7.03 -3.12 -3.40
CA THR A 294 -5.58 -3.25 -3.28
C THR A 294 -4.87 -2.67 -4.51
N THR A 295 -3.85 -1.87 -4.27
CA THR A 295 -3.01 -1.25 -5.32
C THR A 295 -1.54 -1.26 -4.94
N THR A 296 -0.69 -1.48 -5.92
CA THR A 296 0.77 -1.38 -5.81
C THR A 296 1.28 -0.39 -6.82
N ALA A 297 2.18 0.49 -6.44
CA ALA A 297 2.96 1.26 -7.37
C ALA A 297 4.45 1.21 -6.97
N ASN A 298 5.27 0.88 -7.93
CA ASN A 298 6.71 0.97 -7.83
C ASN A 298 7.28 1.22 -9.24
N GLY A 299 8.55 1.45 -9.29
CA GLY A 299 9.29 1.57 -10.53
C GLY A 299 10.76 1.37 -10.23
N HIS A 300 11.52 0.97 -11.24
CA HIS A 300 12.98 0.85 -11.13
C HIS A 300 13.65 1.83 -12.07
N HIS A 301 14.52 2.65 -11.49
CA HIS A 301 15.30 3.64 -12.22
C HIS A 301 16.69 3.07 -12.51
N HIS A 302 17.03 3.05 -13.79
CA HIS A 302 18.38 2.70 -14.25
C HIS A 302 19.13 3.99 -14.57
N PRO A 303 20.27 4.25 -13.93
CA PRO A 303 21.08 5.45 -14.11
C PRO A 303 21.70 5.57 -15.50
#